data_0e49e361c2851491461313d290c416a2
#
_entry.id   0e49e361c2851491461313d290c416a2
#
_cell.length_a   1.000
_cell.length_b   1.000
_cell.length_c   1.000
_cell.angle_alpha   90.00
_cell.angle_beta   90.00
_cell.angle_gamma   90.00
#
_symmetry.space_group_name_H-M   'P 1'
#
loop_
_entity.id
_entity.type
_entity.pdbx_description
1 polymer ?
#
loop_
_entity_poly.entity_id
_entity_poly.type
_entity_poly.pdbx_seq_one_letter_code
_entity_poly.pdbx_strand_id
1 'polypeptide(L)'
;VCELLHLYQSFYQTFISFHQFKEITQFSDRQMNQFACNLSGGQQRILDFALALVGKPELLILDEPTSAMDVEMRQHFWNVIDKLKMNNTTILYTSHYIEEVERMADQVMMLDKGKIQLDDSPENIKRNHKLEESKIMGLVQDCEPSQVSVEGSRIDLIVSIRCCLCNE
;
A
#
# COMPACT_ATOMS: atom_id res chain seq x y z
N VAL A 1 -6.10 21.81 1.39
CA VAL A 1 -6.26 20.51 0.70
C VAL A 1 -7.07 20.66 -0.58
N CYS A 2 -8.19 21.39 -0.57
CA CYS A 2 -9.00 21.62 -1.78
C CYS A 2 -8.21 22.17 -2.96
N GLU A 3 -7.29 23.11 -2.72
CA GLU A 3 -6.46 23.71 -3.78
C GLU A 3 -5.54 22.67 -4.42
N LEU A 4 -4.97 21.75 -3.62
CA LEU A 4 -4.18 20.64 -4.14
C LEU A 4 -5.03 19.72 -5.03
N LEU A 5 -6.23 19.36 -4.58
CA LEU A 5 -7.13 18.55 -5.39
C LEU A 5 -7.42 19.21 -6.74
N HIS A 6 -7.78 20.49 -6.76
CA HIS A 6 -8.05 21.22 -8.01
C HIS A 6 -6.80 21.29 -8.90
N LEU A 7 -5.63 21.49 -8.31
CA LEU A 7 -4.37 21.49 -9.05
C LEU A 7 -4.15 20.12 -9.72
N TYR A 8 -4.28 19.03 -8.98
CA TYR A 8 -4.12 17.68 -9.55
C TYR A 8 -5.18 17.37 -10.61
N GLN A 9 -6.43 17.73 -10.39
CA GLN A 9 -7.49 17.56 -11.39
C GLN A 9 -7.17 18.28 -12.71
N SER A 10 -6.47 19.43 -12.66
CA SER A 10 -6.10 20.19 -13.87
C SER A 10 -5.10 19.46 -14.80
N PHE A 11 -4.40 18.42 -14.30
CA PHE A 11 -3.46 17.63 -15.11
C PHE A 11 -4.14 16.49 -15.88
N TYR A 12 -5.40 16.17 -15.58
CA TYR A 12 -6.08 15.01 -16.13
C TYR A 12 -7.34 15.39 -16.90
N GLN A 13 -7.62 14.70 -18.00
CA GLN A 13 -8.89 14.86 -18.74
C GLN A 13 -10.06 14.21 -17.99
N THR A 14 -9.79 13.09 -17.30
CA THR A 14 -10.75 12.38 -16.47
C THR A 14 -10.18 12.27 -15.06
N PHE A 15 -10.98 12.59 -14.07
CA PHE A 15 -10.53 12.59 -12.67
C PHE A 15 -11.67 12.20 -11.72
N ILE A 16 -11.30 11.85 -10.49
CA ILE A 16 -12.29 11.60 -9.43
C ILE A 16 -12.96 12.89 -9.02
N SER A 17 -14.24 12.78 -8.63
CA SER A 17 -15.03 13.92 -8.12
C SER A 17 -14.55 14.34 -6.72
N PHE A 18 -14.93 15.56 -6.30
CA PHE A 18 -14.72 16.04 -4.94
C PHE A 18 -15.33 15.09 -3.88
N HIS A 19 -16.52 14.55 -4.17
CA HIS A 19 -17.17 13.58 -3.28
C HIS A 19 -16.35 12.30 -3.12
N GLN A 20 -15.90 11.71 -4.23
CA GLN A 20 -15.03 10.51 -4.20
C GLN A 20 -13.73 10.79 -3.45
N PHE A 21 -13.13 11.95 -3.64
CA PHE A 21 -11.92 12.34 -2.89
C PHE A 21 -12.18 12.43 -1.38
N LYS A 22 -13.32 13.00 -0.96
CA LYS A 22 -13.73 13.01 0.45
C LYS A 22 -14.00 11.62 1.01
N GLU A 23 -14.59 10.72 0.22
CA GLU A 23 -14.77 9.31 0.62
C GLU A 23 -13.43 8.59 0.83
N ILE A 24 -12.44 8.85 -0.02
CA ILE A 24 -11.10 8.25 0.10
C ILE A 24 -10.37 8.81 1.32
N THR A 25 -10.41 10.11 1.54
CA THR A 25 -9.66 10.75 2.64
C THR A 25 -10.38 10.68 3.98
N GLN A 26 -11.69 10.59 3.97
CA GLN A 26 -12.59 10.78 5.14
C GLN A 26 -12.38 12.13 5.84
N PHE A 27 -11.92 13.14 5.12
CA PHE A 27 -11.65 14.44 5.71
C PHE A 27 -12.94 15.21 5.99
N SER A 28 -13.01 15.81 7.16
CA SER A 28 -14.01 16.81 7.51
C SER A 28 -13.84 18.08 6.66
N ASP A 29 -14.86 18.91 6.59
CA ASP A 29 -14.79 20.19 5.86
C ASP A 29 -13.70 21.10 6.40
N ARG A 30 -13.40 21.03 7.70
CA ARG A 30 -12.28 21.75 8.31
C ARG A 30 -10.95 21.28 7.74
N GLN A 31 -10.73 19.97 7.63
CA GLN A 31 -9.49 19.39 7.10
C GLN A 31 -9.34 19.68 5.60
N MET A 32 -10.43 19.65 4.85
CA MET A 32 -10.42 20.02 3.43
C MET A 32 -10.00 21.48 3.19
N ASN A 33 -10.30 22.37 4.11
CA ASN A 33 -9.98 23.81 3.99
C ASN A 33 -8.67 24.22 4.64
N GLN A 34 -7.93 23.32 5.29
CA GLN A 34 -6.64 23.62 5.88
C GLN A 34 -5.46 23.33 4.95
N PHE A 35 -4.27 23.83 5.30
CA PHE A 35 -3.03 23.47 4.61
C PHE A 35 -2.65 22.01 4.89
N ALA A 36 -2.07 21.34 3.89
CA ALA A 36 -1.65 19.95 4.02
C ALA A 36 -0.62 19.73 5.14
N CYS A 37 0.27 20.70 5.37
CA CYS A 37 1.27 20.65 6.44
C CYS A 37 0.67 20.65 7.86
N ASN A 38 -0.60 21.02 8.02
CA ASN A 38 -1.30 21.00 9.31
C ASN A 38 -2.02 19.67 9.58
N LEU A 39 -1.96 18.73 8.65
CA LEU A 39 -2.48 17.37 8.81
C LEU A 39 -1.53 16.53 9.66
N SER A 40 -2.06 15.53 10.40
CA SER A 40 -1.22 14.52 11.05
C SER A 40 -0.48 13.67 10.02
N GLY A 41 0.58 12.96 10.44
CA GLY A 41 1.36 12.10 9.54
C GLY A 41 0.50 11.07 8.80
N GLY A 42 -0.41 10.39 9.49
CA GLY A 42 -1.35 9.45 8.87
C GLY A 42 -2.32 10.15 7.91
N GLN A 43 -2.81 11.37 8.26
CA GLN A 43 -3.66 12.16 7.37
C GLN A 43 -2.90 12.64 6.12
N GLN A 44 -1.62 12.96 6.23
CA GLN A 44 -0.79 13.29 5.07
C GLN A 44 -0.63 12.07 4.16
N ARG A 45 -0.40 10.87 4.72
CA ARG A 45 -0.32 9.63 3.94
C ARG A 45 -1.61 9.33 3.18
N ILE A 46 -2.79 9.46 3.81
CA ILE A 46 -4.06 9.24 3.11
C ILE A 46 -4.33 10.35 2.07
N LEU A 47 -3.87 11.58 2.30
CA LEU A 47 -3.92 12.65 1.31
C LEU A 47 -3.06 12.32 0.08
N ASP A 48 -1.80 11.91 0.27
CA ASP A 48 -0.88 11.54 -0.81
C ASP A 48 -1.46 10.39 -1.64
N PHE A 49 -2.01 9.40 -0.97
CA PHE A 49 -2.71 8.28 -1.61
C PHE A 49 -3.92 8.76 -2.43
N ALA A 50 -4.76 9.61 -1.87
CA ALA A 50 -5.93 10.14 -2.57
C ALA A 50 -5.56 11.00 -3.78
N LEU A 51 -4.48 11.77 -3.69
CA LEU A 51 -3.94 12.56 -4.81
C LEU A 51 -3.41 11.66 -5.93
N ALA A 52 -2.76 10.54 -5.60
CA ALA A 52 -2.32 9.56 -6.60
C ALA A 52 -3.50 8.93 -7.37
N LEU A 53 -4.69 8.89 -6.77
CA LEU A 53 -5.89 8.35 -7.38
C LEU A 53 -6.68 9.36 -8.25
N VAL A 54 -6.32 10.65 -8.23
CA VAL A 54 -7.09 11.69 -8.91
C VAL A 54 -7.28 11.37 -10.39
N GLY A 55 -6.25 10.94 -11.09
CA GLY A 55 -6.28 10.61 -12.52
C GLY A 55 -6.84 9.22 -12.86
N LYS A 56 -7.39 8.49 -11.90
CA LYS A 56 -7.90 7.11 -12.08
C LYS A 56 -6.85 6.19 -12.74
N PRO A 57 -5.70 5.97 -12.10
CA PRO A 57 -4.60 5.20 -12.67
C PRO A 57 -4.99 3.73 -12.89
N GLU A 58 -4.45 3.12 -13.95
CA GLU A 58 -4.52 1.67 -14.18
C GLU A 58 -3.47 0.91 -13.36
N LEU A 59 -2.35 1.58 -13.03
CA LEU A 59 -1.27 1.06 -12.19
C LEU A 59 -0.99 2.04 -11.06
N LEU A 60 -0.99 1.54 -9.84
CA LEU A 60 -0.67 2.28 -8.62
C LEU A 60 0.54 1.65 -7.94
N ILE A 61 1.57 2.45 -7.66
CA ILE A 61 2.79 2.00 -6.98
C ILE A 61 2.87 2.72 -5.64
N LEU A 62 2.98 1.96 -4.55
CA LEU A 62 2.93 2.46 -3.19
C LEU A 62 4.12 1.92 -2.38
N ASP A 63 4.84 2.81 -1.72
CA ASP A 63 5.95 2.43 -0.85
C ASP A 63 5.53 2.56 0.62
N GLU A 64 5.45 1.42 1.33
CA GLU A 64 5.01 1.32 2.73
C GLU A 64 3.77 2.19 3.05
N PRO A 65 2.65 2.03 2.32
CA PRO A 65 1.56 3.00 2.33
C PRO A 65 0.86 3.13 3.69
N THR A 66 0.88 2.09 4.51
CA THR A 66 0.19 2.04 5.81
C THR A 66 1.08 2.45 6.99
N SER A 67 2.36 2.76 6.73
CA SER A 67 3.27 3.28 7.75
C SER A 67 2.72 4.58 8.35
N ALA A 68 2.79 4.74 9.68
CA ALA A 68 2.25 5.88 10.42
C ALA A 68 0.71 6.05 10.40
N MET A 69 -0.05 5.07 9.90
CA MET A 69 -1.49 5.02 10.03
C MET A 69 -1.90 4.30 11.33
N ASP A 70 -2.91 4.82 12.01
CA ASP A 70 -3.58 4.09 13.09
C ASP A 70 -4.42 2.93 12.53
N VAL A 71 -4.97 2.11 13.41
CA VAL A 71 -5.72 0.89 13.03
C VAL A 71 -6.95 1.22 12.18
N GLU A 72 -7.68 2.27 12.53
CA GLU A 72 -8.92 2.66 11.84
C GLU A 72 -8.63 3.19 10.44
N MET A 73 -7.64 4.08 10.32
CA MET A 73 -7.19 4.64 9.04
C MET A 73 -6.61 3.56 8.12
N ARG A 74 -5.85 2.61 8.67
CA ARG A 74 -5.30 1.46 7.93
C ARG A 74 -6.42 0.57 7.40
N GLN A 75 -7.43 0.27 8.21
CA GLN A 75 -8.58 -0.51 7.75
C GLN A 75 -9.33 0.21 6.63
N HIS A 76 -9.52 1.53 6.76
CA HIS A 76 -10.16 2.32 5.71
C HIS A 76 -9.33 2.32 4.42
N PHE A 77 -8.01 2.50 4.52
CA PHE A 77 -7.09 2.43 3.37
C PHE A 77 -7.26 1.11 2.60
N TRP A 78 -7.25 -0.03 3.28
CA TRP A 78 -7.42 -1.34 2.65
C TRP A 78 -8.81 -1.52 2.01
N ASN A 79 -9.85 -0.97 2.60
CA ASN A 79 -11.19 -0.97 1.99
C ASN A 79 -11.23 -0.17 0.67
N VAL A 80 -10.44 0.90 0.56
CA VAL A 80 -10.30 1.65 -0.71
C VAL A 80 -9.50 0.83 -1.72
N ILE A 81 -8.42 0.17 -1.31
CA ILE A 81 -7.63 -0.74 -2.15
C ILE A 81 -8.51 -1.85 -2.76
N ASP A 82 -9.37 -2.49 -1.95
CA ASP A 82 -10.29 -3.52 -2.44
C ASP A 82 -11.24 -2.99 -3.53
N LYS A 83 -11.75 -1.77 -3.37
CA LYS A 83 -12.59 -1.13 -4.40
C LYS A 83 -11.80 -0.84 -5.68
N LEU A 84 -10.54 -0.42 -5.58
CA LEU A 84 -9.68 -0.19 -6.74
C LEU A 84 -9.39 -1.49 -7.48
N LYS A 85 -9.12 -2.57 -6.75
CA LYS A 85 -8.95 -3.92 -7.31
C LYS A 85 -10.19 -4.36 -8.11
N MET A 86 -11.39 -4.15 -7.57
CA MET A 86 -12.66 -4.44 -8.27
C MET A 86 -12.83 -3.61 -9.55
N ASN A 87 -12.19 -2.44 -9.64
CA ASN A 87 -12.22 -1.56 -10.80
C ASN A 87 -11.03 -1.75 -11.76
N ASN A 88 -10.38 -2.92 -11.71
CA ASN A 88 -9.26 -3.31 -12.57
C ASN A 88 -7.99 -2.46 -12.42
N THR A 89 -7.77 -1.82 -11.28
CA THR A 89 -6.50 -1.15 -10.99
C THR A 89 -5.48 -2.18 -10.54
N THR A 90 -4.33 -2.23 -11.18
CA THR A 90 -3.17 -3.02 -10.72
C THR A 90 -2.45 -2.26 -9.63
N ILE A 91 -2.16 -2.92 -8.50
CA ILE A 91 -1.52 -2.27 -7.36
C ILE A 91 -0.24 -3.02 -7.03
N LEU A 92 0.86 -2.30 -7.00
CA LEU A 92 2.16 -2.76 -6.54
C LEU A 92 2.50 -2.00 -5.26
N TYR A 93 2.74 -2.70 -4.17
CA TYR A 93 3.12 -2.02 -2.92
C TYR A 93 4.24 -2.75 -2.19
N THR A 94 5.00 -2.00 -1.39
CA THR A 94 5.95 -2.57 -0.44
C THR A 94 5.30 -2.60 0.95
N SER A 95 5.59 -3.61 1.74
CA SER A 95 5.18 -3.69 3.14
C SER A 95 6.12 -4.57 3.94
N HIS A 96 6.33 -4.22 5.19
CA HIS A 96 6.98 -5.08 6.18
C HIS A 96 5.96 -5.74 7.14
N TYR A 97 4.66 -5.50 6.95
CA TYR A 97 3.58 -6.10 7.73
C TYR A 97 3.09 -7.39 7.07
N ILE A 98 3.58 -8.53 7.53
CA ILE A 98 3.25 -9.85 6.96
C ILE A 98 1.74 -10.10 6.97
N GLU A 99 1.04 -9.69 8.02
CA GLU A 99 -0.43 -9.87 8.13
C GLU A 99 -1.20 -9.14 7.03
N GLU A 100 -0.73 -7.95 6.61
CA GLU A 100 -1.31 -7.21 5.50
C GLU A 100 -1.07 -7.93 4.17
N VAL A 101 0.16 -8.41 3.96
CA VAL A 101 0.55 -9.15 2.78
C VAL A 101 -0.28 -10.42 2.65
N GLU A 102 -0.41 -11.21 3.71
CA GLU A 102 -1.17 -12.44 3.72
C GLU A 102 -2.66 -12.24 3.41
N ARG A 103 -3.21 -11.10 3.83
CA ARG A 103 -4.63 -10.81 3.67
C ARG A 103 -4.97 -10.18 2.32
N MET A 104 -4.09 -9.34 1.78
CA MET A 104 -4.41 -8.44 0.67
C MET A 104 -3.74 -8.81 -0.64
N ALA A 105 -2.60 -9.50 -0.58
CA ALA A 105 -1.81 -9.80 -1.77
C ALA A 105 -2.37 -10.96 -2.60
N ASP A 106 -2.31 -10.84 -3.91
CA ASP A 106 -2.52 -11.96 -4.84
C ASP A 106 -1.18 -12.63 -5.18
N GLN A 107 -0.08 -11.87 -5.18
CA GLN A 107 1.27 -12.34 -5.45
C GLN A 107 2.28 -11.62 -4.56
N VAL A 108 3.25 -12.34 -4.04
CA VAL A 108 4.31 -11.83 -3.17
C VAL A 108 5.65 -12.08 -3.82
N MET A 109 6.43 -11.02 -3.94
CA MET A 109 7.83 -11.09 -4.36
C MET A 109 8.72 -10.66 -3.19
N MET A 110 9.65 -11.50 -2.78
CA MET A 110 10.67 -11.16 -1.78
C MET A 110 11.96 -10.75 -2.49
N LEU A 111 12.40 -9.53 -2.23
CA LEU A 111 13.62 -8.98 -2.79
C LEU A 111 14.72 -8.94 -1.73
N ASP A 112 15.86 -9.55 -2.01
CA ASP A 112 17.08 -9.45 -1.19
C ASP A 112 18.27 -9.12 -2.08
N LYS A 113 19.03 -8.08 -1.73
CA LYS A 113 20.22 -7.63 -2.45
C LYS A 113 20.02 -7.49 -3.97
N GLY A 114 18.86 -6.96 -4.37
CA GLY A 114 18.51 -6.75 -5.78
C GLY A 114 18.13 -8.02 -6.55
N LYS A 115 17.90 -9.14 -5.88
CA LYS A 115 17.48 -10.41 -6.48
C LYS A 115 16.15 -10.85 -5.89
N ILE A 116 15.25 -11.32 -6.77
CA ILE A 116 14.00 -11.96 -6.33
C ILE A 116 14.35 -13.33 -5.75
N GLN A 117 14.09 -13.51 -4.47
CA GLN A 117 14.32 -14.77 -3.74
C GLN A 117 13.07 -15.65 -3.72
N LEU A 118 11.90 -15.02 -3.77
CA LEU A 118 10.61 -15.68 -3.76
C LEU A 118 9.65 -14.90 -4.67
N ASP A 119 8.84 -15.63 -5.44
CA ASP A 119 7.77 -15.09 -6.28
C ASP A 119 6.64 -16.12 -6.34
N ASP A 120 5.65 -15.98 -5.44
CA ASP A 120 4.52 -16.92 -5.34
C ASP A 120 3.30 -16.26 -4.66
N SER A 121 2.16 -16.97 -4.68
CA SER A 121 0.98 -16.54 -3.94
C SER A 121 1.16 -16.72 -2.42
N PRO A 122 0.52 -15.90 -1.56
CA PRO A 122 0.57 -16.08 -0.11
C PRO A 122 0.15 -17.49 0.33
N GLU A 123 -0.83 -18.08 -0.35
CA GLU A 123 -1.35 -19.42 -0.05
C GLU A 123 -0.32 -20.51 -0.31
N ASN A 124 0.41 -20.42 -1.45
CA ASN A 124 1.46 -21.37 -1.79
C ASN A 124 2.65 -21.22 -0.84
N ILE A 125 3.00 -19.99 -0.50
CA ILE A 125 4.05 -19.70 0.48
C ILE A 125 3.70 -20.39 1.81
N LYS A 126 2.49 -20.20 2.32
CA LYS A 126 2.02 -20.87 3.55
C LYS A 126 2.05 -22.39 3.45
N ARG A 127 1.66 -22.95 2.30
CA ARG A 127 1.64 -24.40 2.09
C ARG A 127 3.04 -25.00 2.08
N ASN A 128 3.97 -24.34 1.40
CA ASN A 128 5.34 -24.80 1.26
C ASN A 128 6.15 -24.59 2.55
N HIS A 129 5.81 -23.56 3.35
CA HIS A 129 6.49 -23.23 4.59
C HIS A 129 5.99 -23.97 5.84
N LYS A 130 4.85 -24.66 5.78
CA LYS A 130 4.54 -25.68 6.81
C LYS A 130 5.59 -26.80 6.87
N LEU A 131 6.45 -26.92 5.84
CA LEU A 131 7.59 -27.83 5.81
C LEU A 131 8.93 -27.18 6.24
N GLU A 132 9.00 -25.83 6.36
CA GLU A 132 10.24 -25.11 6.70
C GLU A 132 9.97 -23.89 7.61
N GLU A 133 9.12 -24.04 8.64
CA GLU A 133 8.79 -22.95 9.61
C GLU A 133 10.02 -22.26 10.23
N SER A 134 11.20 -22.91 10.16
CA SER A 134 12.44 -22.37 10.72
C SER A 134 13.15 -21.34 9.86
N LYS A 135 12.94 -21.25 8.55
CA LYS A 135 13.70 -20.36 7.67
C LYS A 135 13.09 -18.96 7.52
N ILE A 136 11.76 -18.86 7.41
CA ILE A 136 11.11 -17.54 7.33
C ILE A 136 11.03 -16.88 8.70
N MET A 137 10.72 -17.64 9.76
CA MET A 137 10.78 -17.13 11.14
C MET A 137 12.21 -16.65 11.49
N GLY A 138 13.24 -17.35 11.02
CA GLY A 138 14.64 -16.91 11.20
C GLY A 138 14.94 -15.60 10.44
N LEU A 139 14.42 -15.42 9.23
CA LEU A 139 14.65 -14.20 8.42
C LEU A 139 13.83 -13.00 8.92
N VAL A 140 12.66 -13.25 9.56
CA VAL A 140 11.79 -12.20 10.08
C VAL A 140 12.08 -11.86 11.55
N GLN A 141 12.55 -12.81 12.36
CA GLN A 141 12.99 -12.56 13.75
C GLN A 141 14.23 -11.68 13.86
N ASP A 142 15.06 -11.62 12.82
CA ASP A 142 16.19 -10.67 12.76
C ASP A 142 15.77 -9.23 12.44
N CYS A 143 14.46 -8.96 12.27
CA CYS A 143 13.88 -7.64 11.99
C CYS A 143 13.08 -7.07 13.16
N GLU A 144 13.50 -7.23 14.42
CA GLU A 144 12.92 -6.46 15.54
C GLU A 144 13.27 -4.97 15.44
N PRO A 145 12.26 -4.04 15.60
CA PRO A 145 12.44 -2.61 15.30
C PRO A 145 13.26 -1.81 16.30
N SER A 146 13.93 -2.41 17.24
CA SER A 146 14.57 -1.67 18.34
C SER A 146 16.02 -2.05 18.60
N GLN A 147 16.87 -2.15 17.64
CA GLN A 147 18.34 -2.10 17.74
C GLN A 147 18.97 -2.87 16.59
N VAL A 148 19.07 -2.28 15.41
CA VAL A 148 20.05 -2.75 14.45
C VAL A 148 20.65 -1.57 13.69
N SER A 149 21.74 -1.05 14.24
CA SER A 149 22.85 -0.55 13.46
C SER A 149 23.67 -1.76 13.03
N VAL A 150 23.27 -2.42 11.96
CA VAL A 150 24.08 -3.40 11.25
C VAL A 150 23.94 -3.12 9.77
N GLU A 151 25.07 -2.90 9.12
CA GLU A 151 25.27 -3.07 7.69
C GLU A 151 24.77 -4.47 7.30
N GLY A 152 23.51 -4.62 6.94
CA GLY A 152 22.91 -5.91 6.59
C GLY A 152 21.53 -5.73 5.97
N SER A 153 21.48 -5.95 4.68
CA SER A 153 20.36 -6.37 3.84
C SER A 153 18.96 -6.07 4.37
N ARG A 154 18.39 -4.94 3.93
CA ARG A 154 16.97 -4.67 4.05
C ARG A 154 16.25 -5.66 3.13
N ILE A 155 15.40 -6.52 3.69
CA ILE A 155 14.51 -7.38 2.93
C ILE A 155 13.26 -6.56 2.65
N ASP A 156 13.06 -6.19 1.39
CA ASP A 156 11.87 -5.48 0.98
C ASP A 156 10.89 -6.50 0.38
N LEU A 157 9.73 -6.66 1.01
CA LEU A 157 8.63 -7.41 0.46
C LEU A 157 7.93 -6.54 -0.57
N ILE A 158 8.08 -6.89 -1.84
CA ILE A 158 7.32 -6.28 -2.93
C ILE A 158 6.07 -7.13 -3.14
N VAL A 159 4.93 -6.54 -2.95
CA VAL A 159 3.65 -7.23 -3.03
C VAL A 159 2.88 -6.72 -4.23
N SER A 160 2.41 -7.62 -5.06
CA SER A 160 1.56 -7.32 -6.20
C SER A 160 0.13 -7.77 -5.91
N ILE A 161 -0.81 -6.85 -6.08
CA ILE A 161 -2.24 -7.16 -6.15
C ILE A 161 -2.61 -7.05 -7.63
N ARG A 162 -2.88 -8.18 -8.28
CA ARG A 162 -3.33 -8.20 -9.68
C ARG A 162 -4.85 -8.18 -9.76
N CYS A 163 -5.38 -7.53 -10.78
CA CYS A 163 -6.76 -7.71 -11.16
C CYS A 163 -6.96 -9.11 -11.74
N CYS A 164 -8.03 -9.81 -11.35
CA CYS A 164 -8.35 -11.17 -11.80
C CYS A 164 -8.68 -11.32 -13.30
N LEU A 165 -8.55 -10.30 -14.12
CA LEU A 165 -8.95 -10.32 -15.53
C LEU A 165 -7.80 -10.44 -16.54
N CYS A 166 -6.57 -10.63 -16.13
CA CYS A 166 -5.42 -10.81 -17.03
C CYS A 166 -5.02 -12.29 -17.13
N ASN A 167 -5.99 -13.20 -17.30
CA ASN A 167 -5.75 -14.56 -17.77
C ASN A 167 -6.47 -14.72 -19.12
N GLU A 168 -5.84 -14.26 -20.20
CA GLU A 168 -5.93 -14.82 -21.54
C GLU A 168 -4.57 -14.73 -22.22
#